data_003aeaadda2e0e543333d9daf01819f3
#
_entry.id   003aeaadda2e0e543333d9daf01819f3
#
_cell.length_a   1.000
_cell.length_b   1.000
_cell.length_c   1.000
_cell.angle_alpha   90.00
_cell.angle_beta   90.00
_cell.angle_gamma   90.00
#
_symmetry.space_group_name_H-M   'P 1'
#
loop_
_entity.id
_entity.type
_entity.pdbx_description
1 polymer ?
#
loop_
_entity_poly.entity_id
_entity_poly.type
_entity_poly.pdbx_seq_one_letter_code
_entity_poly.pdbx_strand_id
1 'polypeptide(L)'
;VQGAVLRNVHVEQTNHGIDIRGSQNVVVTDSLALNCDQGVFFTHCTDCTLQDSHVQGCGFGYFGAVGNGNRIGNCTFSDNADGIYLQNEPNATITACDVRQSRVTGLRILKSSCVCTDTTVADGWTGVIYYDSHDTTIENCDFSDNASANMYLGNGRGATIRNCRFSGETKAHLEVEGTQTDMLVTQCTFTGSRADMLKAASHTLPTFTDCAWSTPGVFWTGKEWNGSTDGDAPNRNCDIVQIGREAPRTDSVPYDTPEQAIDGAVNYRKENSGRYLLLSQTNWTFRLFDSPSEFDRGGCVNFYQPDFDASDWANIYVPSVWQTQGYDHPIYTNTTQKFARNFGNKIGYPADLPMAPTTYNPIGLYRRTFTLPESWSGERIFLTFEGVDAAFYLWVNGTQVGYAEDSFTADTFDVTDYIRYGEENTLAVKVCRWCDGSWLEDQDYFDLSGIFRDVYLYATPQTFVRDYSLVTDFDADFA
;
A
#
# COMPACT_ATOMS: atom_id res chain seq x y z
N VAL A 1 -18.12 8.84 43.76
CA VAL A 1 -17.15 8.28 44.74
C VAL A 1 -15.79 8.89 44.45
N GLN A 2 -14.98 9.10 45.49
CA GLN A 2 -13.63 9.65 45.34
C GLN A 2 -12.62 8.74 46.08
N GLY A 3 -11.55 8.36 45.35
CA GLY A 3 -10.42 7.63 45.93
C GLY A 3 -10.70 6.19 46.41
N ALA A 4 -11.71 5.51 45.86
CA ALA A 4 -12.01 4.13 46.20
C ALA A 4 -11.13 3.14 45.43
N VAL A 5 -10.86 1.99 46.03
CA VAL A 5 -10.18 0.86 45.37
C VAL A 5 -11.11 -0.35 45.40
N LEU A 6 -11.42 -0.87 44.20
CA LEU A 6 -12.12 -2.13 44.01
C LEU A 6 -11.08 -3.17 43.56
N ARG A 7 -10.94 -4.24 44.32
CA ARG A 7 -9.97 -5.29 44.07
C ARG A 7 -10.61 -6.67 44.12
N ASN A 8 -10.14 -7.56 43.21
CA ASN A 8 -10.62 -8.94 43.14
C ASN A 8 -12.15 -9.03 42.95
N VAL A 9 -12.71 -8.13 42.15
CA VAL A 9 -14.13 -8.16 41.79
C VAL A 9 -14.31 -9.17 40.64
N HIS A 10 -15.19 -10.14 40.85
CA HIS A 10 -15.58 -11.09 39.81
C HIS A 10 -17.05 -10.94 39.48
N VAL A 11 -17.35 -10.61 38.23
CA VAL A 11 -18.71 -10.47 37.73
C VAL A 11 -18.87 -11.32 36.47
N GLU A 12 -19.93 -12.10 36.42
CA GLU A 12 -20.19 -12.98 35.28
C GLU A 12 -21.68 -13.04 34.94
N GLN A 13 -21.97 -13.10 33.63
CA GLN A 13 -23.32 -13.28 33.07
C GLN A 13 -24.35 -12.25 33.57
N THR A 14 -23.99 -10.98 33.54
CA THR A 14 -24.83 -9.86 33.95
C THR A 14 -24.97 -8.83 32.84
N ASN A 15 -26.01 -7.97 32.95
CA ASN A 15 -26.15 -6.86 32.01
C ASN A 15 -25.00 -5.84 32.19
N HIS A 16 -24.59 -5.60 33.43
CA HIS A 16 -23.50 -4.70 33.76
C HIS A 16 -22.46 -5.43 34.60
N GLY A 17 -21.22 -5.45 34.16
CA GLY A 17 -20.09 -5.98 34.91
C GLY A 17 -19.66 -5.02 36.03
N ILE A 18 -18.62 -4.25 35.81
CA ILE A 18 -18.12 -3.25 36.74
C ILE A 18 -18.48 -1.86 36.22
N ASP A 19 -19.42 -1.20 36.88
CA ASP A 19 -19.97 0.09 36.43
C ASP A 19 -19.63 1.20 37.44
N ILE A 20 -18.79 2.14 37.01
CA ILE A 20 -18.32 3.29 37.78
C ILE A 20 -18.82 4.56 37.11
N ARG A 21 -19.61 5.35 37.82
CA ARG A 21 -20.22 6.59 37.30
C ARG A 21 -19.94 7.80 38.16
N GLY A 22 -19.70 8.97 37.53
CA GLY A 22 -19.55 10.26 38.19
C GLY A 22 -18.51 10.24 39.32
N SER A 23 -17.41 9.53 39.12
CA SER A 23 -16.42 9.23 40.14
C SER A 23 -15.05 9.81 39.79
N GLN A 24 -14.21 9.98 40.81
CA GLN A 24 -12.86 10.48 40.62
C GLN A 24 -11.84 9.66 41.41
N ASN A 25 -10.67 9.41 40.80
CA ASN A 25 -9.55 8.67 41.40
C ASN A 25 -9.97 7.26 41.92
N VAL A 26 -10.90 6.59 41.25
CA VAL A 26 -11.28 5.20 41.57
C VAL A 26 -10.32 4.26 40.85
N VAL A 27 -9.84 3.25 41.58
CA VAL A 27 -9.00 2.20 41.04
C VAL A 27 -9.76 0.88 41.05
N VAL A 28 -9.88 0.25 39.88
CA VAL A 28 -10.35 -1.14 39.71
C VAL A 28 -9.13 -1.97 39.35
N THR A 29 -8.82 -2.99 40.10
CA THR A 29 -7.63 -3.81 39.90
C THR A 29 -7.88 -5.28 40.24
N ASP A 30 -7.07 -6.17 39.60
CA ASP A 30 -7.11 -7.61 39.82
C ASP A 30 -8.54 -8.19 39.64
N SER A 31 -9.29 -7.67 38.66
CA SER A 31 -10.74 -7.92 38.57
C SER A 31 -11.07 -8.65 37.26
N LEU A 32 -12.23 -9.32 37.24
CA LEU A 32 -12.67 -10.18 36.18
C LEU A 32 -14.13 -9.86 35.81
N ALA A 33 -14.40 -9.59 34.53
CA ALA A 33 -15.75 -9.45 34.00
C ALA A 33 -15.93 -10.40 32.82
N LEU A 34 -16.86 -11.34 32.94
CA LEU A 34 -17.05 -12.40 31.96
C LEU A 34 -18.48 -12.43 31.44
N ASN A 35 -18.62 -12.56 30.10
CA ASN A 35 -19.89 -12.82 29.44
C ASN A 35 -21.00 -11.84 29.87
N CYS A 36 -20.64 -10.58 30.04
CA CYS A 36 -21.56 -9.50 30.39
C CYS A 36 -21.99 -8.73 29.16
N ASP A 37 -23.17 -8.12 29.12
CA ASP A 37 -23.50 -7.19 28.03
C ASP A 37 -22.53 -6.01 28.00
N GLN A 38 -22.14 -5.54 29.19
CA GLN A 38 -21.18 -4.47 29.41
C GLN A 38 -20.12 -4.93 30.42
N GLY A 39 -18.84 -4.99 30.03
CA GLY A 39 -17.76 -5.45 30.92
C GLY A 39 -17.39 -4.43 31.98
N VAL A 40 -16.55 -3.44 31.67
CA VAL A 40 -16.13 -2.36 32.56
C VAL A 40 -16.53 -1.01 31.98
N PHE A 41 -17.25 -0.22 32.77
CA PHE A 41 -17.78 1.09 32.38
C PHE A 41 -17.28 2.20 33.30
N PHE A 42 -16.64 3.22 32.69
CA PHE A 42 -16.28 4.46 33.36
C PHE A 42 -17.00 5.61 32.66
N THR A 43 -18.12 6.08 33.24
CA THR A 43 -18.90 7.17 32.67
C THR A 43 -18.90 8.40 33.56
N HIS A 44 -18.60 9.58 32.98
CA HIS A 44 -18.41 10.83 33.72
C HIS A 44 -17.34 10.69 34.83
N CYS A 45 -16.30 9.92 34.55
CA CYS A 45 -15.22 9.63 35.49
C CYS A 45 -13.99 10.50 35.21
N THR A 46 -13.24 10.85 36.23
CA THR A 46 -11.99 11.60 36.09
C THR A 46 -10.87 10.90 36.83
N ASP A 47 -9.72 10.74 36.19
CA ASP A 47 -8.53 10.11 36.74
C ASP A 47 -8.76 8.72 37.39
N CYS A 48 -9.77 8.00 36.90
CA CYS A 48 -10.01 6.63 37.32
C CYS A 48 -9.10 5.63 36.60
N THR A 49 -8.84 4.50 37.22
CA THR A 49 -7.90 3.50 36.70
C THR A 49 -8.52 2.12 36.66
N LEU A 50 -8.39 1.42 35.54
CA LEU A 50 -8.55 -0.02 35.40
C LEU A 50 -7.17 -0.63 35.19
N GLN A 51 -6.75 -1.57 36.02
CA GLN A 51 -5.46 -2.21 35.85
C GLN A 51 -5.48 -3.69 36.27
N ASP A 52 -4.51 -4.45 35.72
CA ASP A 52 -4.27 -5.85 36.09
C ASP A 52 -5.55 -6.70 36.04
N SER A 53 -6.41 -6.44 35.05
CA SER A 53 -7.77 -7.00 35.02
C SER A 53 -8.03 -7.71 33.69
N HIS A 54 -8.99 -8.64 33.68
CA HIS A 54 -9.37 -9.41 32.49
C HIS A 54 -10.85 -9.23 32.20
N VAL A 55 -11.18 -8.99 30.91
CA VAL A 55 -12.56 -8.81 30.43
C VAL A 55 -12.78 -9.64 29.18
N GLN A 56 -13.73 -10.58 29.23
CA GLN A 56 -13.95 -11.51 28.14
C GLN A 56 -15.42 -11.74 27.83
N GLY A 57 -15.72 -11.92 26.53
CA GLY A 57 -17.05 -12.34 26.06
C GLY A 57 -18.13 -11.29 26.20
N CYS A 58 -17.75 -10.01 26.37
CA CYS A 58 -18.68 -8.91 26.63
C CYS A 58 -19.07 -8.17 25.34
N GLY A 59 -20.14 -7.38 25.40
CA GLY A 59 -20.46 -6.41 24.34
C GLY A 59 -19.39 -5.32 24.25
N PHE A 60 -19.06 -4.70 25.39
CA PHE A 60 -17.91 -3.80 25.51
C PHE A 60 -16.96 -4.35 26.57
N GLY A 61 -15.69 -4.52 26.21
CA GLY A 61 -14.69 -4.88 27.23
C GLY A 61 -14.48 -3.74 28.20
N TYR A 62 -14.00 -2.60 27.75
CA TYR A 62 -13.98 -1.33 28.48
C TYR A 62 -14.75 -0.27 27.68
N PHE A 63 -15.55 0.51 28.36
CA PHE A 63 -16.22 1.68 27.81
C PHE A 63 -15.99 2.90 28.67
N GLY A 64 -15.22 3.85 28.16
CA GLY A 64 -15.03 5.18 28.76
C GLY A 64 -15.89 6.21 28.05
N ALA A 65 -16.76 6.89 28.75
CA ALA A 65 -17.63 7.89 28.17
C ALA A 65 -17.72 9.17 29.01
N VAL A 66 -17.53 10.30 28.31
CA VAL A 66 -17.66 11.64 28.87
C VAL A 66 -16.80 11.81 30.17
N GLY A 67 -15.62 11.17 30.13
CA GLY A 67 -14.66 11.21 31.20
C GLY A 67 -13.47 12.15 30.90
N ASN A 68 -12.42 12.06 31.74
CA ASN A 68 -11.16 12.77 31.48
C ASN A 68 -10.02 12.09 32.25
N GLY A 69 -8.92 11.82 31.52
CA GLY A 69 -7.70 11.33 32.16
C GLY A 69 -7.76 9.93 32.74
N ASN A 70 -8.74 9.10 32.34
CA ASN A 70 -8.84 7.73 32.82
C ASN A 70 -7.71 6.86 32.26
N ARG A 71 -7.31 5.82 33.00
CA ARG A 71 -6.17 4.97 32.70
C ARG A 71 -6.57 3.50 32.61
N ILE A 72 -6.09 2.83 31.56
CA ILE A 72 -6.24 1.39 31.40
C ILE A 72 -4.83 0.81 31.28
N GLY A 73 -4.43 -0.06 32.17
CA GLY A 73 -3.07 -0.59 32.20
C GLY A 73 -2.99 -2.08 32.54
N ASN A 74 -2.11 -2.79 31.82
CA ASN A 74 -1.83 -4.21 32.03
C ASN A 74 -3.11 -5.09 32.07
N CYS A 75 -4.04 -4.82 31.15
CA CYS A 75 -5.32 -5.52 31.10
C CYS A 75 -5.39 -6.41 29.84
N THR A 76 -6.19 -7.47 29.95
CA THR A 76 -6.52 -8.33 28.80
C THR A 76 -7.99 -8.21 28.43
N PHE A 77 -8.26 -8.05 27.14
CA PHE A 77 -9.60 -7.97 26.57
C PHE A 77 -9.73 -9.02 25.47
N SER A 78 -10.57 -10.02 25.64
CA SER A 78 -10.71 -11.08 24.65
C SER A 78 -12.16 -11.39 24.31
N ASP A 79 -12.43 -11.71 23.04
CA ASP A 79 -13.76 -12.09 22.54
C ASP A 79 -14.88 -11.08 22.88
N ASN A 80 -14.56 -9.80 23.00
CA ASN A 80 -15.55 -8.75 23.19
C ASN A 80 -16.08 -8.25 21.83
N ALA A 81 -17.25 -7.59 21.75
CA ALA A 81 -17.62 -6.93 20.51
C ALA A 81 -16.66 -5.75 20.25
N ASP A 82 -16.57 -4.79 21.16
CA ASP A 82 -15.48 -3.82 21.20
C ASP A 82 -14.56 -4.12 22.40
N GLY A 83 -13.24 -4.17 22.17
CA GLY A 83 -12.27 -4.41 23.25
C GLY A 83 -12.19 -3.23 24.20
N ILE A 84 -11.71 -2.09 23.73
CA ILE A 84 -11.65 -0.81 24.45
C ILE A 84 -12.34 0.25 23.60
N TYR A 85 -13.34 0.92 24.17
CA TYR A 85 -14.05 2.01 23.52
C TYR A 85 -13.99 3.30 24.32
N LEU A 86 -13.39 4.33 23.73
CA LEU A 86 -13.34 5.71 24.27
C LEU A 86 -14.30 6.59 23.49
N GLN A 87 -15.24 7.22 24.18
CA GLN A 87 -16.22 8.14 23.57
C GLN A 87 -16.28 9.46 24.34
N ASN A 88 -15.91 10.57 23.69
CA ASN A 88 -15.80 11.88 24.35
C ASN A 88 -14.93 11.80 25.63
N GLU A 89 -13.80 11.12 25.51
CA GLU A 89 -12.87 10.80 26.59
C GLU A 89 -11.50 11.42 26.30
N PRO A 90 -11.25 12.70 26.64
CA PRO A 90 -9.96 13.30 26.44
C PRO A 90 -8.92 12.81 27.47
N ASN A 91 -7.66 12.84 27.07
CA ASN A 91 -6.50 12.54 27.89
C ASN A 91 -6.48 11.12 28.50
N ALA A 92 -7.16 10.16 27.88
CA ALA A 92 -7.09 8.77 28.34
C ALA A 92 -5.69 8.17 28.12
N THR A 93 -5.31 7.21 28.96
CA THR A 93 -4.08 6.42 28.73
C THR A 93 -4.39 4.93 28.67
N ILE A 94 -3.79 4.26 27.69
CA ILE A 94 -3.86 2.81 27.50
C ILE A 94 -2.41 2.31 27.46
N THR A 95 -2.05 1.41 28.34
CA THR A 95 -0.65 0.95 28.43
C THR A 95 -0.56 -0.54 28.70
N ALA A 96 0.29 -1.23 27.96
CA ALA A 96 0.59 -2.65 28.15
C ALA A 96 -0.66 -3.55 28.17
N CYS A 97 -1.64 -3.27 27.30
CA CYS A 97 -2.85 -4.07 27.18
C CYS A 97 -2.73 -5.11 26.06
N ASP A 98 -3.45 -6.22 26.21
CA ASP A 98 -3.61 -7.24 25.19
C ASP A 98 -5.08 -7.35 24.78
N VAL A 99 -5.40 -6.97 23.53
CA VAL A 99 -6.76 -6.90 23.03
C VAL A 99 -6.89 -7.86 21.83
N ARG A 100 -7.63 -8.94 22.01
CA ARG A 100 -7.70 -10.00 21.00
C ARG A 100 -9.13 -10.42 20.68
N GLN A 101 -9.29 -10.94 19.46
CA GLN A 101 -10.54 -11.58 19.00
C GLN A 101 -11.76 -10.67 19.16
N SER A 102 -11.57 -9.37 18.99
CA SER A 102 -12.69 -8.42 19.04
C SER A 102 -13.58 -8.60 17.81
N ARG A 103 -14.87 -8.83 18.04
CA ARG A 103 -15.84 -9.16 16.97
C ARG A 103 -16.17 -7.95 16.09
N VAL A 104 -15.98 -6.73 16.58
CA VAL A 104 -16.21 -5.49 15.84
C VAL A 104 -14.92 -4.65 15.82
N THR A 105 -14.44 -4.18 16.98
CA THR A 105 -13.25 -3.33 17.05
C THR A 105 -12.40 -3.66 18.27
N GLY A 106 -11.08 -3.75 18.10
CA GLY A 106 -10.16 -3.91 19.23
C GLY A 106 -10.08 -2.63 20.06
N LEU A 107 -9.72 -1.52 19.46
CA LEU A 107 -9.62 -0.21 20.11
C LEU A 107 -10.42 0.83 19.29
N ARG A 108 -11.45 1.40 19.88
CA ARG A 108 -12.25 2.46 19.27
C ARG A 108 -12.06 3.79 19.98
N ILE A 109 -11.60 4.79 19.25
CA ILE A 109 -11.36 6.16 19.73
C ILE A 109 -12.29 7.08 18.95
N LEU A 110 -13.37 7.53 19.60
CA LEU A 110 -14.39 8.38 19.01
C LEU A 110 -14.49 9.71 19.75
N LYS A 111 -14.24 10.83 19.06
CA LYS A 111 -14.28 12.18 19.62
C LYS A 111 -13.46 12.29 20.90
N SER A 112 -12.31 11.64 20.92
CA SER A 112 -11.48 11.43 22.10
C SER A 112 -10.02 11.77 21.80
N SER A 113 -9.20 11.84 22.85
CA SER A 113 -7.75 11.83 22.73
C SER A 113 -7.15 10.85 23.71
N CYS A 114 -6.08 10.17 23.30
CA CYS A 114 -5.42 9.23 24.21
C CYS A 114 -3.92 9.11 23.91
N VAL A 115 -3.21 8.57 24.90
CA VAL A 115 -1.87 8.01 24.73
C VAL A 115 -1.99 6.49 24.86
N CYS A 116 -1.71 5.75 23.78
CA CYS A 116 -1.71 4.30 23.74
C CYS A 116 -0.29 3.78 23.54
N THR A 117 0.24 3.02 24.49
CA THR A 117 1.61 2.50 24.41
C THR A 117 1.69 1.02 24.71
N ASP A 118 2.66 0.35 24.13
CA ASP A 118 3.04 -1.03 24.44
C ASP A 118 1.87 -2.02 24.39
N THR A 119 0.90 -1.78 23.50
CA THR A 119 -0.39 -2.50 23.45
C THR A 119 -0.47 -3.34 22.19
N THR A 120 -0.96 -4.56 22.33
CA THR A 120 -1.26 -5.46 21.21
C THR A 120 -2.76 -5.45 20.90
N VAL A 121 -3.12 -5.34 19.63
CA VAL A 121 -4.50 -5.46 19.16
C VAL A 121 -4.54 -6.41 17.96
N ALA A 122 -5.05 -7.61 18.16
CA ALA A 122 -4.91 -8.69 17.20
C ALA A 122 -6.13 -9.62 17.06
N ASP A 123 -6.13 -10.38 16.00
CA ASP A 123 -7.06 -11.50 15.73
C ASP A 123 -8.55 -11.09 15.71
N GLY A 124 -8.85 -9.81 15.51
CA GLY A 124 -10.20 -9.26 15.53
C GLY A 124 -10.76 -8.97 14.14
N TRP A 125 -11.88 -8.23 14.09
CA TRP A 125 -12.44 -7.75 12.83
C TRP A 125 -11.74 -6.47 12.37
N THR A 126 -11.75 -5.40 13.16
CA THR A 126 -10.96 -4.17 12.95
C THR A 126 -10.09 -3.93 14.17
N GLY A 127 -8.80 -3.71 13.97
CA GLY A 127 -7.88 -3.49 15.08
C GLY A 127 -8.17 -2.17 15.79
N VAL A 128 -7.98 -1.05 15.12
CA VAL A 128 -8.23 0.30 15.66
C VAL A 128 -9.22 1.05 14.78
N ILE A 129 -10.17 1.75 15.39
CA ILE A 129 -10.96 2.81 14.75
C ILE A 129 -10.65 4.13 15.44
N TYR A 130 -10.04 5.06 14.71
CA TYR A 130 -9.81 6.44 15.12
C TYR A 130 -10.71 7.35 14.31
N TYR A 131 -11.73 7.94 14.92
CA TYR A 131 -12.74 8.70 14.21
C TYR A 131 -13.14 10.00 14.93
N ASP A 132 -13.23 11.11 14.19
CA ASP A 132 -13.54 12.46 14.72
C ASP A 132 -12.71 12.83 15.97
N SER A 133 -11.47 12.37 16.03
CA SER A 133 -10.63 12.42 17.24
C SER A 133 -9.40 13.31 17.02
N HIS A 134 -8.72 13.68 18.09
CA HIS A 134 -7.60 14.62 18.01
C HIS A 134 -6.49 14.32 19.02
N ASP A 135 -5.29 14.82 18.76
CA ASP A 135 -4.15 14.84 19.68
C ASP A 135 -3.90 13.48 20.35
N THR A 136 -3.88 12.40 19.55
CA THR A 136 -3.67 11.03 20.01
C THR A 136 -2.25 10.58 19.70
N THR A 137 -1.60 9.93 20.65
CA THR A 137 -0.32 9.24 20.43
C THR A 137 -0.51 7.74 20.55
N ILE A 138 -0.08 6.99 19.53
CA ILE A 138 -0.04 5.52 19.53
C ILE A 138 1.42 5.14 19.31
N GLU A 139 2.03 4.48 20.26
CA GLU A 139 3.47 4.20 20.23
C GLU A 139 3.81 2.79 20.71
N ASN A 140 4.77 2.16 20.06
CA ASN A 140 5.28 0.82 20.41
C ASN A 140 4.17 -0.26 20.42
N CYS A 141 3.17 -0.13 19.58
CA CYS A 141 2.03 -1.05 19.55
C CYS A 141 2.15 -2.06 18.40
N ASP A 142 1.51 -3.23 18.59
CA ASP A 142 1.42 -4.28 17.55
C ASP A 142 -0.04 -4.44 17.12
N PHE A 143 -0.27 -4.32 15.81
CA PHE A 143 -1.57 -4.50 15.17
C PHE A 143 -1.48 -5.62 14.15
N SER A 144 -2.11 -6.77 14.43
CA SER A 144 -1.95 -7.95 13.59
C SER A 144 -3.22 -8.76 13.40
N ASP A 145 -3.31 -9.39 12.23
CA ASP A 145 -4.34 -10.40 11.90
C ASP A 145 -5.79 -9.94 12.11
N ASN A 146 -6.08 -8.64 11.98
CA ASN A 146 -7.44 -8.12 12.05
C ASN A 146 -8.09 -8.19 10.66
N ALA A 147 -9.19 -8.92 10.55
CA ALA A 147 -9.75 -9.37 9.27
C ALA A 147 -10.15 -8.26 8.29
N SER A 148 -10.56 -7.08 8.77
CA SER A 148 -10.93 -5.93 7.92
C SER A 148 -9.78 -4.95 7.75
N ALA A 149 -9.33 -4.36 8.84
CA ALA A 149 -8.17 -3.46 8.84
C ALA A 149 -7.44 -3.52 10.17
N ASN A 150 -6.11 -3.37 10.16
CA ASN A 150 -5.37 -3.22 11.40
C ASN A 150 -5.65 -1.85 12.04
N MET A 151 -5.83 -0.81 11.22
CA MET A 151 -6.22 0.51 11.70
C MET A 151 -7.07 1.25 10.66
N TYR A 152 -8.19 1.83 11.10
CA TYR A 152 -9.05 2.73 10.34
C TYR A 152 -8.96 4.14 10.90
N LEU A 153 -8.68 5.11 10.04
CA LEU A 153 -8.53 6.52 10.35
C LEU A 153 -9.62 7.33 9.64
N GLY A 154 -10.53 7.94 10.38
CA GLY A 154 -11.62 8.75 9.85
C GLY A 154 -11.72 10.12 10.51
N ASN A 155 -11.56 11.23 9.75
CA ASN A 155 -11.64 12.60 10.23
C ASN A 155 -10.77 12.87 11.47
N GLY A 156 -9.46 12.70 11.35
CA GLY A 156 -8.53 12.88 12.46
C GLY A 156 -7.71 14.17 12.40
N ARG A 157 -7.23 14.63 13.57
CA ARG A 157 -6.31 15.75 13.67
C ARG A 157 -5.24 15.53 14.72
N GLY A 158 -3.99 15.89 14.41
CA GLY A 158 -2.88 15.94 15.38
C GLY A 158 -2.47 14.58 15.95
N ALA A 159 -2.81 13.46 15.30
CA ALA A 159 -2.41 12.15 15.81
C ALA A 159 -0.98 11.79 15.38
N THR A 160 -0.25 11.14 16.29
CA THR A 160 1.06 10.56 16.00
C THR A 160 1.03 9.06 16.23
N ILE A 161 1.35 8.27 15.20
CA ILE A 161 1.51 6.82 15.25
C ILE A 161 3.00 6.55 15.04
N ARG A 162 3.67 6.02 16.06
CA ARG A 162 5.12 5.90 16.05
C ARG A 162 5.61 4.54 16.53
N ASN A 163 6.64 4.02 15.85
CA ASN A 163 7.30 2.77 16.22
C ASN A 163 6.32 1.60 16.41
N CYS A 164 5.29 1.53 15.56
CA CYS A 164 4.28 0.50 15.59
C CYS A 164 4.54 -0.55 14.52
N ARG A 165 4.07 -1.76 14.77
CA ARG A 165 4.09 -2.86 13.82
C ARG A 165 2.68 -3.16 13.33
N PHE A 166 2.55 -3.26 12.00
CA PHE A 166 1.33 -3.69 11.32
C PHE A 166 1.65 -4.97 10.56
N SER A 167 1.00 -6.07 10.89
CA SER A 167 1.35 -7.37 10.32
C SER A 167 0.15 -8.29 10.13
N GLY A 168 0.39 -9.45 9.50
CA GLY A 168 -0.57 -10.53 9.38
C GLY A 168 -1.52 -10.44 8.19
N GLU A 169 -2.54 -11.30 8.19
CA GLU A 169 -3.51 -11.43 7.12
C GLU A 169 -4.71 -10.49 7.36
N THR A 170 -4.75 -9.36 6.69
CA THR A 170 -5.80 -8.34 6.78
C THR A 170 -6.17 -7.83 5.39
N LYS A 171 -7.30 -7.14 5.23
CA LYS A 171 -7.62 -6.48 3.95
C LYS A 171 -6.82 -5.18 3.76
N ALA A 172 -6.54 -4.46 4.84
CA ALA A 172 -5.68 -3.29 4.81
C ALA A 172 -4.94 -3.13 6.14
N HIS A 173 -3.68 -2.70 6.11
CA HIS A 173 -2.99 -2.32 7.35
C HIS A 173 -3.47 -0.96 7.84
N LEU A 174 -3.55 0.02 6.94
CA LEU A 174 -4.18 1.31 7.21
C LEU A 174 -5.32 1.55 6.21
N GLU A 175 -6.49 1.86 6.71
CA GLU A 175 -7.62 2.35 5.92
C GLU A 175 -7.91 3.79 6.34
N VAL A 176 -7.87 4.73 5.38
CA VAL A 176 -7.97 6.17 5.65
C VAL A 176 -9.18 6.74 4.93
N GLU A 177 -10.10 7.34 5.68
CA GLU A 177 -11.26 8.03 5.14
C GLU A 177 -11.41 9.44 5.73
N GLY A 178 -12.18 10.29 5.04
CA GLY A 178 -12.44 11.65 5.52
C GLY A 178 -11.19 12.56 5.49
N THR A 179 -11.14 13.54 6.38
CA THR A 179 -10.06 14.54 6.42
C THR A 179 -9.07 14.23 7.53
N GLN A 180 -7.79 14.12 7.15
CA GLN A 180 -6.70 13.94 8.11
C GLN A 180 -5.86 15.22 8.13
N THR A 181 -5.71 15.83 9.31
CA THR A 181 -4.94 17.07 9.47
C THR A 181 -3.86 16.88 10.53
N ASP A 182 -2.63 17.29 10.21
CA ASP A 182 -1.49 17.23 11.14
C ASP A 182 -1.27 15.83 11.75
N MET A 183 -1.50 14.78 10.96
CA MET A 183 -1.28 13.39 11.39
C MET A 183 0.07 12.88 10.91
N LEU A 184 0.79 12.21 11.77
CA LEU A 184 2.12 11.65 11.49
C LEU A 184 2.14 10.14 11.75
N VAL A 185 2.60 9.36 10.78
CA VAL A 185 2.94 7.94 10.91
C VAL A 185 4.44 7.81 10.70
N THR A 186 5.18 7.41 11.71
CA THR A 186 6.64 7.42 11.66
C THR A 186 7.26 6.18 12.30
N GLN A 187 8.39 5.73 11.77
CA GLN A 187 9.14 4.59 12.28
C GLN A 187 8.30 3.30 12.41
N CYS A 188 7.26 3.15 11.59
CA CYS A 188 6.38 1.99 11.61
C CYS A 188 6.82 0.93 10.61
N THR A 189 6.50 -0.33 10.90
CA THR A 189 6.73 -1.47 10.01
C THR A 189 5.41 -2.06 9.54
N PHE A 190 5.30 -2.32 8.23
CA PHE A 190 4.14 -2.93 7.61
C PHE A 190 4.58 -4.23 6.93
N THR A 191 4.03 -5.36 7.38
CA THR A 191 4.44 -6.69 6.91
C THR A 191 3.22 -7.58 6.66
N GLY A 192 3.13 -8.17 5.47
CA GLY A 192 2.05 -9.09 5.11
C GLY A 192 2.08 -9.45 3.64
N SER A 193 1.45 -10.54 3.25
CA SER A 193 1.51 -11.08 1.90
C SER A 193 0.29 -10.73 1.04
N ARG A 194 -0.82 -10.29 1.63
CA ARG A 194 -2.11 -10.10 0.95
C ARG A 194 -2.83 -8.78 1.25
N ALA A 195 -2.30 -7.98 2.17
CA ALA A 195 -2.98 -6.76 2.58
C ALA A 195 -2.65 -5.60 1.66
N ASP A 196 -3.64 -4.76 1.40
CA ASP A 196 -3.39 -3.39 1.01
C ASP A 196 -2.68 -2.71 2.17
N MET A 197 -1.43 -2.30 1.98
CA MET A 197 -0.68 -1.66 3.06
C MET A 197 -1.36 -0.37 3.50
N LEU A 198 -1.85 0.40 2.52
CA LEU A 198 -2.62 1.61 2.72
C LEU A 198 -3.81 1.62 1.76
N LYS A 199 -5.02 1.65 2.29
CA LYS A 199 -6.24 1.89 1.55
C LYS A 199 -6.76 3.27 1.92
N ALA A 200 -6.86 4.18 0.97
CA ALA A 200 -7.30 5.53 1.25
C ALA A 200 -8.46 5.97 0.37
N ALA A 201 -9.47 6.53 1.02
CA ALA A 201 -10.61 7.18 0.40
C ALA A 201 -10.69 8.66 0.82
N SER A 202 -9.54 9.28 1.09
CA SER A 202 -9.43 10.62 1.68
C SER A 202 -8.75 11.61 0.74
N HIS A 203 -9.12 12.88 0.86
CA HIS A 203 -8.43 13.99 0.19
C HIS A 203 -7.13 14.41 0.89
N THR A 204 -6.96 14.01 2.14
CA THR A 204 -5.78 14.33 2.94
C THR A 204 -5.31 13.07 3.68
N LEU A 205 -4.04 12.79 3.60
CA LEU A 205 -3.41 11.63 4.24
C LEU A 205 -2.56 12.03 5.43
N PRO A 206 -2.28 11.08 6.33
CA PRO A 206 -1.18 11.23 7.27
C PRO A 206 0.14 11.46 6.55
N THR A 207 1.05 12.20 7.17
CA THR A 207 2.45 12.25 6.75
C THR A 207 3.16 10.97 7.18
N PHE A 208 3.88 10.31 6.28
CA PHE A 208 4.65 9.10 6.58
C PHE A 208 6.15 9.44 6.58
N THR A 209 6.89 9.01 7.60
CA THR A 209 8.35 9.17 7.67
C THR A 209 9.00 7.92 8.26
N ASP A 210 10.15 7.53 7.74
CA ASP A 210 10.97 6.42 8.25
C ASP A 210 10.21 5.09 8.43
N CYS A 211 9.19 4.85 7.60
CA CYS A 211 8.41 3.61 7.65
C CYS A 211 9.06 2.52 6.77
N ALA A 212 8.98 1.28 7.23
CA ALA A 212 9.45 0.11 6.50
C ALA A 212 8.26 -0.74 6.01
N TRP A 213 8.31 -1.13 4.73
CA TRP A 213 7.29 -1.91 4.05
C TRP A 213 7.91 -3.19 3.51
N SER A 214 7.48 -4.36 4.01
CA SER A 214 8.11 -5.64 3.63
C SER A 214 7.65 -6.20 2.30
N THR A 215 6.50 -5.75 1.82
CA THR A 215 5.98 -6.17 0.52
C THR A 215 5.82 -4.92 -0.32
N PRO A 216 6.67 -4.70 -1.33
CA PRO A 216 6.43 -3.66 -2.30
C PRO A 216 5.24 -4.10 -3.16
N GLY A 217 4.12 -3.48 -3.04
CA GLY A 217 2.95 -3.78 -3.86
C GLY A 217 1.67 -3.28 -3.23
N VAL A 218 0.91 -2.55 -4.00
CA VAL A 218 -0.38 -1.95 -3.68
C VAL A 218 -0.39 -1.19 -2.36
N PHE A 219 0.25 -0.07 -2.38
CA PHE A 219 0.19 0.86 -1.25
C PHE A 219 -1.03 1.77 -1.29
N TRP A 220 -1.72 1.79 -2.43
CA TRP A 220 -2.72 2.78 -2.70
C TRP A 220 -3.89 2.23 -3.50
N THR A 221 -5.07 2.31 -2.97
CA THR A 221 -6.33 2.03 -3.67
C THR A 221 -7.28 3.22 -3.60
N GLY A 222 -6.81 4.42 -3.79
CA GLY A 222 -7.63 5.61 -3.70
C GLY A 222 -6.96 6.80 -4.36
N LYS A 223 -7.58 7.96 -4.27
CA LYS A 223 -7.16 9.20 -4.91
C LYS A 223 -5.66 9.43 -4.95
N GLU A 224 -5.22 9.94 -6.11
CA GLU A 224 -3.96 10.68 -6.14
C GLU A 224 -3.87 11.62 -4.95
N TRP A 225 -2.72 11.62 -4.32
CA TRP A 225 -2.36 12.67 -3.41
C TRP A 225 -2.39 14.02 -4.15
N ASN A 226 -3.37 14.81 -3.88
CA ASN A 226 -3.37 16.22 -4.24
C ASN A 226 -2.87 17.09 -3.08
N GLY A 227 -2.01 16.50 -2.27
CA GLY A 227 -1.35 17.17 -1.18
C GLY A 227 -0.70 18.44 -1.68
N SER A 228 -0.48 19.30 -0.84
CA SER A 228 -0.13 20.70 -0.88
C SER A 228 0.32 21.24 -2.25
N THR A 229 -0.10 22.42 -2.54
CA THR A 229 0.36 23.26 -3.66
C THR A 229 1.88 23.45 -3.73
N ASP A 230 2.63 22.94 -2.77
CA ASP A 230 4.07 23.13 -2.64
C ASP A 230 4.88 21.96 -3.23
N GLY A 231 4.21 20.99 -3.90
CA GLY A 231 4.89 19.88 -4.59
C GLY A 231 5.54 18.86 -3.67
N ASP A 232 5.31 18.92 -2.37
CA ASP A 232 5.79 17.94 -1.41
C ASP A 232 4.80 16.77 -1.33
N ALA A 233 5.08 15.72 -2.09
CA ALA A 233 4.38 14.45 -1.92
C ALA A 233 4.60 13.97 -0.47
N PRO A 234 3.55 13.51 0.22
CA PRO A 234 3.61 13.13 1.63
C PRO A 234 4.54 11.96 1.90
N ASN A 235 4.91 11.25 0.87
CA ASN A 235 5.58 9.97 0.96
C ASN A 235 6.95 9.96 0.30
N ARG A 236 7.66 11.09 0.26
CA ARG A 236 9.02 11.12 -0.28
C ARG A 236 9.94 10.08 0.36
N ASN A 237 9.64 9.63 1.58
CA ASN A 237 10.42 8.63 2.28
C ASN A 237 9.84 7.20 2.18
N CYS A 238 8.69 7.03 1.55
CA CYS A 238 8.03 5.71 1.43
C CYS A 238 7.92 5.20 0.00
N ASP A 239 8.30 5.99 -1.03
CA ASP A 239 8.24 5.63 -2.46
C ASP A 239 6.97 4.86 -2.86
N ILE A 240 5.81 5.33 -2.40
CA ILE A 240 4.55 4.59 -2.51
C ILE A 240 4.06 4.50 -3.96
N VAL A 241 4.43 5.47 -4.80
CA VAL A 241 3.85 5.61 -6.15
C VAL A 241 4.78 5.08 -7.25
N GLN A 242 6.09 4.98 -7.01
CA GLN A 242 7.05 4.49 -8.01
C GLN A 242 8.18 3.73 -7.33
N ILE A 243 8.08 2.41 -7.29
CA ILE A 243 9.09 1.57 -6.68
C ILE A 243 10.20 1.30 -7.71
N GLY A 244 11.41 1.66 -7.38
CA GLY A 244 12.62 1.32 -8.17
C GLY A 244 12.74 2.02 -9.52
N ARG A 245 11.77 2.84 -9.94
CA ARG A 245 11.84 3.61 -11.18
C ARG A 245 12.89 4.71 -11.07
N GLU A 246 13.79 4.77 -12.04
CA GLU A 246 14.71 5.89 -12.20
C GLU A 246 13.95 7.18 -12.57
N ALA A 247 14.41 8.31 -12.07
CA ALA A 247 13.84 9.59 -12.49
C ALA A 247 13.92 9.76 -14.01
N PRO A 248 12.87 10.32 -14.66
CA PRO A 248 12.88 10.56 -16.10
C PRO A 248 14.15 11.28 -16.55
N ARG A 249 14.68 10.85 -17.68
CA ARG A 249 15.91 11.40 -18.25
C ARG A 249 15.88 11.28 -19.76
N THR A 250 16.83 11.93 -20.43
CA THR A 250 17.06 11.74 -21.85
C THR A 250 17.36 10.27 -22.14
N ASP A 251 16.62 9.68 -23.08
CA ASP A 251 16.87 8.31 -23.53
C ASP A 251 18.22 8.21 -24.26
N SER A 252 19.08 7.32 -23.80
CA SER A 252 20.40 7.13 -24.37
C SER A 252 20.85 5.68 -24.25
N VAL A 253 21.44 5.18 -25.33
CA VAL A 253 22.07 3.86 -25.37
C VAL A 253 23.59 4.06 -25.49
N PRO A 254 24.38 3.51 -24.55
CA PRO A 254 25.83 3.64 -24.62
C PRO A 254 26.44 2.76 -25.73
N TYR A 255 27.53 3.22 -26.32
CA TYR A 255 28.32 2.50 -27.29
C TYR A 255 29.79 2.49 -26.85
N ASP A 256 30.55 1.49 -27.32
CA ASP A 256 31.95 1.34 -26.92
C ASP A 256 32.86 2.32 -27.62
N THR A 257 32.48 2.80 -28.82
CA THR A 257 33.27 3.79 -29.59
C THR A 257 32.38 4.89 -30.19
N PRO A 258 32.95 6.07 -30.46
CA PRO A 258 32.22 7.16 -31.12
C PRO A 258 31.71 6.76 -32.54
N GLU A 259 32.47 5.95 -33.28
CA GLU A 259 32.08 5.51 -34.60
C GLU A 259 30.83 4.60 -34.54
N GLN A 260 30.77 3.70 -33.58
CA GLN A 260 29.59 2.87 -33.33
C GLN A 260 28.38 3.73 -32.95
N ALA A 261 28.59 4.74 -32.11
CA ALA A 261 27.53 5.63 -31.69
C ALA A 261 26.97 6.46 -32.87
N ILE A 262 27.83 6.94 -33.76
CA ILE A 262 27.43 7.66 -34.96
C ILE A 262 26.65 6.74 -35.93
N ASP A 263 27.14 5.51 -36.17
CA ASP A 263 26.44 4.53 -37.01
C ASP A 263 25.08 4.16 -36.39
N GLY A 264 25.02 3.92 -35.09
CA GLY A 264 23.80 3.63 -34.36
C GLY A 264 22.78 4.76 -34.45
N ALA A 265 23.21 6.02 -34.30
CA ALA A 265 22.35 7.18 -34.38
C ALA A 265 21.81 7.41 -35.81
N VAL A 266 22.67 7.31 -36.84
CA VAL A 266 22.29 7.55 -38.23
C VAL A 266 21.35 6.47 -38.75
N ASN A 267 21.57 5.23 -38.36
CA ASN A 267 20.82 4.07 -38.87
C ASN A 267 19.71 3.59 -37.89
N TYR A 268 19.51 4.25 -36.75
CA TYR A 268 18.56 3.85 -35.69
C TYR A 268 18.78 2.40 -35.23
N ARG A 269 20.03 1.97 -35.08
CA ARG A 269 20.42 0.60 -34.75
C ARG A 269 20.99 0.50 -33.33
N LYS A 270 20.12 0.60 -32.34
CA LYS A 270 20.49 0.40 -30.92
C LYS A 270 21.15 -0.98 -30.72
N GLU A 271 20.71 -1.99 -31.44
CA GLU A 271 21.21 -3.36 -31.38
C GLU A 271 22.68 -3.53 -31.79
N ASN A 272 23.28 -2.56 -32.51
CA ASN A 272 24.71 -2.56 -32.84
C ASN A 272 25.59 -2.19 -31.60
N SER A 273 24.99 -1.77 -30.52
CA SER A 273 25.71 -1.57 -29.27
C SER A 273 26.02 -2.91 -28.60
N GLY A 274 27.27 -3.18 -28.28
CA GLY A 274 27.65 -4.31 -27.43
C GLY A 274 27.14 -4.19 -25.97
N ARG A 275 26.51 -3.06 -25.64
CA ARG A 275 25.97 -2.72 -24.33
C ARG A 275 24.43 -2.68 -24.29
N TYR A 276 23.77 -3.26 -25.28
CA TYR A 276 22.32 -3.28 -25.44
C TYR A 276 21.82 -4.69 -25.68
N LEU A 277 20.75 -5.10 -25.00
CA LEU A 277 20.09 -6.39 -25.20
C LEU A 277 18.57 -6.18 -25.30
N LEU A 278 18.03 -6.41 -26.50
CA LEU A 278 16.61 -6.36 -26.75
C LEU A 278 15.91 -7.58 -26.15
N LEU A 279 14.89 -7.37 -25.35
CA LEU A 279 14.04 -8.43 -24.80
C LEU A 279 12.69 -8.56 -25.51
N SER A 280 12.25 -7.54 -26.23
CA SER A 280 11.03 -7.55 -27.04
C SER A 280 11.29 -8.09 -28.46
N GLN A 281 10.34 -7.90 -29.36
CA GLN A 281 10.29 -8.42 -30.74
C GLN A 281 10.30 -9.95 -30.79
N THR A 282 9.67 -10.59 -29.82
CA THR A 282 9.54 -12.04 -29.70
C THR A 282 8.35 -12.41 -28.81
N ASN A 283 8.04 -13.68 -28.75
CA ASN A 283 7.00 -14.19 -27.88
C ASN A 283 7.47 -14.27 -26.43
N TRP A 284 6.59 -13.85 -25.50
CA TRP A 284 6.71 -14.04 -24.06
C TRP A 284 5.64 -15.01 -23.59
N THR A 285 5.89 -15.75 -22.54
CA THR A 285 4.88 -16.59 -21.87
C THR A 285 3.87 -15.68 -21.19
N PHE A 286 2.56 -15.95 -21.38
CA PHE A 286 1.49 -15.02 -21.02
C PHE A 286 0.26 -15.70 -20.47
N ARG A 287 -0.38 -15.06 -19.47
CA ARG A 287 -1.70 -15.42 -18.97
C ARG A 287 -2.50 -14.19 -18.60
N LEU A 288 -3.79 -14.16 -18.99
CA LEU A 288 -4.72 -13.09 -18.65
C LEU A 288 -5.72 -13.55 -17.61
N PHE A 289 -6.09 -12.66 -16.69
CA PHE A 289 -7.21 -12.77 -15.75
C PHE A 289 -8.13 -11.58 -15.95
N ASP A 290 -9.45 -11.78 -15.84
CA ASP A 290 -10.42 -10.69 -16.09
C ASP A 290 -10.51 -9.69 -14.92
N SER A 291 -9.99 -10.06 -13.74
CA SER A 291 -10.04 -9.20 -12.57
C SER A 291 -8.94 -9.53 -11.55
N PRO A 292 -8.62 -8.61 -10.63
CA PRO A 292 -7.73 -8.88 -9.51
C PRO A 292 -8.18 -10.08 -8.67
N SER A 293 -9.49 -10.22 -8.43
CA SER A 293 -10.03 -11.32 -7.63
C SER A 293 -9.91 -12.69 -8.32
N GLU A 294 -9.90 -12.74 -9.65
CA GLU A 294 -9.61 -13.96 -10.39
C GLU A 294 -8.12 -14.31 -10.35
N PHE A 295 -7.26 -13.31 -10.49
CA PHE A 295 -5.83 -13.50 -10.30
C PHE A 295 -5.52 -14.08 -8.91
N ASP A 296 -6.07 -13.52 -7.83
CA ASP A 296 -5.85 -13.98 -6.46
C ASP A 296 -6.28 -15.44 -6.26
N ARG A 297 -7.38 -15.86 -6.89
CA ARG A 297 -7.89 -17.23 -6.83
C ARG A 297 -7.24 -18.19 -7.83
N GLY A 298 -6.59 -17.65 -8.85
CA GLY A 298 -6.09 -18.40 -10.00
C GLY A 298 -4.81 -19.22 -9.74
N GLY A 299 -4.29 -19.25 -8.50
CA GLY A 299 -3.09 -20.00 -8.14
C GLY A 299 -1.78 -19.44 -8.72
N CYS A 300 -1.81 -18.24 -9.27
CA CYS A 300 -0.67 -17.61 -9.92
C CYS A 300 -0.01 -16.49 -9.12
N VAL A 301 -0.33 -16.36 -7.83
CA VAL A 301 0.20 -15.28 -6.97
C VAL A 301 1.72 -15.27 -6.87
N ASN A 302 2.35 -16.44 -7.02
CA ASN A 302 3.81 -16.62 -7.00
C ASN A 302 4.42 -16.73 -8.42
N PHE A 303 3.72 -16.28 -9.45
CA PHE A 303 4.14 -16.42 -10.85
C PHE A 303 5.53 -15.85 -11.15
N TYR A 304 6.01 -14.95 -10.33
CA TYR A 304 7.30 -14.27 -10.46
C TYR A 304 8.48 -15.12 -9.99
N GLN A 305 8.24 -16.23 -9.29
CA GLN A 305 9.32 -17.11 -8.82
C GLN A 305 10.01 -17.80 -10.01
N PRO A 306 11.35 -17.95 -10.00
CA PRO A 306 12.08 -18.60 -11.10
C PRO A 306 11.61 -20.02 -11.40
N ASP A 307 11.26 -20.78 -10.38
CA ASP A 307 10.82 -22.18 -10.45
C ASP A 307 9.32 -22.35 -10.69
N PHE A 308 8.57 -21.26 -10.88
CA PHE A 308 7.14 -21.33 -11.16
C PHE A 308 6.89 -22.00 -12.52
N ASP A 309 6.05 -23.03 -12.53
CA ASP A 309 5.67 -23.74 -13.75
C ASP A 309 4.59 -22.95 -14.52
N ALA A 310 5.00 -22.36 -15.64
CA ALA A 310 4.14 -21.66 -16.57
C ALA A 310 3.98 -22.42 -17.91
N SER A 311 4.24 -23.71 -17.94
CA SER A 311 4.23 -24.52 -19.17
C SER A 311 2.85 -24.63 -19.83
N ASP A 312 1.78 -24.41 -19.07
CA ASP A 312 0.38 -24.38 -19.57
C ASP A 312 -0.06 -22.97 -20.06
N TRP A 313 0.82 -21.95 -19.93
CA TRP A 313 0.49 -20.61 -20.36
C TRP A 313 0.61 -20.43 -21.87
N ALA A 314 -0.15 -19.49 -22.42
CA ALA A 314 -0.05 -19.11 -23.82
C ALA A 314 1.21 -18.28 -24.07
N ASN A 315 1.43 -17.96 -25.35
CA ASN A 315 2.44 -17.01 -25.77
C ASN A 315 1.79 -15.75 -26.34
N ILE A 316 2.39 -14.61 -26.03
CA ILE A 316 2.02 -13.30 -26.59
C ILE A 316 3.24 -12.63 -27.22
N TYR A 317 3.09 -12.00 -28.36
CA TYR A 317 4.17 -11.24 -28.99
C TYR A 317 4.33 -9.90 -28.29
N VAL A 318 5.54 -9.57 -27.90
CA VAL A 318 5.93 -8.26 -27.33
C VAL A 318 6.89 -7.58 -28.33
N PRO A 319 6.64 -6.32 -28.74
CA PRO A 319 5.61 -5.41 -28.28
C PRO A 319 4.24 -5.67 -28.91
N SER A 320 3.20 -5.65 -28.11
CA SER A 320 1.81 -5.61 -28.59
C SER A 320 0.84 -5.25 -27.46
N VAL A 321 -0.34 -4.81 -27.85
CA VAL A 321 -1.48 -4.78 -26.95
C VAL A 321 -2.19 -6.13 -27.01
N TRP A 322 -2.65 -6.65 -25.87
CA TRP A 322 -3.23 -8.00 -25.81
C TRP A 322 -4.53 -8.13 -26.61
N GLN A 323 -5.28 -7.02 -26.81
CA GLN A 323 -6.51 -7.01 -27.60
C GLN A 323 -6.26 -7.37 -29.09
N THR A 324 -5.12 -7.01 -29.63
CA THR A 324 -4.74 -7.41 -31.02
C THR A 324 -4.27 -8.84 -31.12
N GLN A 325 -3.99 -9.50 -29.99
CA GLN A 325 -3.59 -10.88 -29.90
C GLN A 325 -4.74 -11.83 -29.54
N GLY A 326 -5.99 -11.31 -29.53
CA GLY A 326 -7.20 -12.09 -29.26
C GLY A 326 -7.58 -12.22 -27.81
N TYR A 327 -7.00 -11.41 -26.92
CA TYR A 327 -7.36 -11.35 -25.51
C TYR A 327 -8.14 -10.09 -25.22
N ASP A 328 -9.16 -10.19 -24.33
CA ASP A 328 -9.97 -9.05 -23.94
C ASP A 328 -10.59 -8.30 -25.14
N HIS A 329 -11.04 -7.08 -24.99
CA HIS A 329 -11.64 -6.29 -26.04
C HIS A 329 -11.21 -4.81 -25.95
N PRO A 330 -11.09 -4.12 -27.10
CA PRO A 330 -10.79 -2.69 -27.11
C PRO A 330 -12.02 -1.91 -26.60
N ILE A 331 -11.76 -0.84 -25.84
CA ILE A 331 -12.77 0.09 -25.39
C ILE A 331 -12.46 1.44 -26.03
N TYR A 332 -13.48 2.14 -26.51
CA TYR A 332 -13.36 3.50 -26.96
C TYR A 332 -14.32 4.39 -26.19
N THR A 333 -13.78 5.43 -25.60
CA THR A 333 -14.58 6.52 -25.04
C THR A 333 -13.73 7.80 -25.05
N ASN A 334 -14.36 8.90 -25.51
CA ASN A 334 -13.77 10.23 -25.48
C ASN A 334 -14.55 11.18 -24.57
N THR A 335 -15.35 10.63 -23.68
CA THR A 335 -16.14 11.39 -22.72
C THR A 335 -15.71 11.00 -21.32
N THR A 336 -15.65 11.98 -20.45
CA THR A 336 -15.28 11.82 -19.06
C THR A 336 -15.81 10.52 -18.43
N GLN A 337 -14.93 9.76 -17.83
CA GLN A 337 -15.17 8.53 -17.05
C GLN A 337 -15.21 7.24 -17.88
N LYS A 338 -14.04 6.78 -18.29
CA LYS A 338 -13.80 5.48 -18.97
C LYS A 338 -14.54 4.32 -18.30
N PHE A 339 -14.71 4.37 -16.99
CA PHE A 339 -15.31 3.29 -16.20
C PHE A 339 -16.81 3.39 -16.04
N ALA A 340 -17.40 4.59 -16.08
CA ALA A 340 -18.80 4.79 -15.71
C ALA A 340 -19.80 4.40 -16.81
N ARG A 341 -19.43 4.47 -18.08
CA ARG A 341 -20.35 4.23 -19.20
C ARG A 341 -20.36 2.81 -19.74
N ASN A 342 -19.19 2.14 -19.77
CA ASN A 342 -19.09 0.86 -20.46
C ASN A 342 -19.49 -0.35 -19.62
N PHE A 343 -19.60 -0.19 -18.30
CA PHE A 343 -19.85 -1.31 -17.38
C PHE A 343 -21.18 -1.16 -16.63
N GLY A 344 -22.01 -0.17 -17.01
CA GLY A 344 -23.26 0.11 -16.33
C GLY A 344 -23.06 0.49 -14.85
N ASN A 345 -24.07 0.99 -14.18
CA ASN A 345 -24.05 1.36 -12.75
C ASN A 345 -23.74 0.19 -11.78
N LYS A 346 -23.09 -0.87 -12.24
CA LYS A 346 -22.74 -2.06 -11.46
C LYS A 346 -21.37 -1.98 -10.80
N ILE A 347 -20.55 -1.04 -11.20
CA ILE A 347 -19.31 -0.75 -10.49
C ILE A 347 -19.68 0.22 -9.40
N GLY A 348 -19.81 -0.27 -8.17
CA GLY A 348 -20.16 0.53 -6.99
C GLY A 348 -19.04 1.49 -6.60
N TYR A 349 -18.78 2.47 -7.46
CA TYR A 349 -17.89 3.56 -7.11
C TYR A 349 -18.67 4.60 -6.30
N PRO A 350 -18.11 5.04 -5.19
CA PRO A 350 -18.43 6.38 -4.71
C PRO A 350 -18.07 7.34 -5.85
N ALA A 351 -19.01 8.19 -6.25
CA ALA A 351 -18.89 9.07 -7.42
C ALA A 351 -17.69 10.06 -7.37
N ASP A 352 -16.87 10.00 -6.37
CA ASP A 352 -15.95 11.03 -5.94
C ASP A 352 -14.49 10.57 -5.86
N LEU A 353 -14.13 9.31 -6.21
CA LEU A 353 -12.79 8.80 -6.00
C LEU A 353 -12.18 8.21 -7.28
N PRO A 354 -11.00 8.64 -7.70
CA PRO A 354 -10.26 8.01 -8.77
C PRO A 354 -9.67 6.67 -8.30
N MET A 355 -10.49 5.63 -8.28
CA MET A 355 -10.08 4.27 -7.96
C MET A 355 -10.03 3.41 -9.21
N ALA A 356 -9.05 2.53 -9.29
CA ALA A 356 -9.03 1.49 -10.32
C ALA A 356 -10.20 0.51 -10.11
N PRO A 357 -10.85 0.05 -11.17
CA PRO A 357 -11.91 -0.96 -11.08
C PRO A 357 -11.42 -2.25 -10.43
N THR A 358 -12.27 -2.87 -9.60
CA THR A 358 -11.96 -4.15 -8.98
C THR A 358 -12.72 -5.33 -9.59
N THR A 359 -13.83 -5.06 -10.28
CA THR A 359 -14.68 -6.09 -10.90
C THR A 359 -14.28 -6.42 -12.33
N TYR A 360 -13.84 -5.44 -13.08
CA TYR A 360 -13.26 -5.59 -14.40
C TYR A 360 -12.00 -4.73 -14.48
N ASN A 361 -10.90 -5.34 -14.19
CA ASN A 361 -9.55 -4.80 -14.33
C ASN A 361 -8.64 -5.96 -14.74
N PRO A 362 -8.62 -6.31 -16.03
CA PRO A 362 -7.80 -7.40 -16.51
C PRO A 362 -6.34 -7.28 -16.08
N ILE A 363 -5.80 -8.42 -15.69
CA ILE A 363 -4.42 -8.56 -15.21
C ILE A 363 -3.68 -9.46 -16.18
N GLY A 364 -2.72 -8.92 -16.90
CA GLY A 364 -1.83 -9.66 -17.80
C GLY A 364 -0.53 -10.04 -17.08
N LEU A 365 -0.25 -11.32 -16.99
CA LEU A 365 1.01 -11.84 -16.45
C LEU A 365 1.93 -12.21 -17.60
N TYR A 366 3.14 -11.69 -17.58
CA TYR A 366 4.18 -11.93 -18.58
C TYR A 366 5.40 -12.57 -17.92
N ARG A 367 5.99 -13.54 -18.58
CA ARG A 367 7.26 -14.15 -18.15
C ARG A 367 8.21 -14.29 -19.33
N ARG A 368 9.48 -14.09 -19.06
CA ARG A 368 10.56 -14.33 -20.02
C ARG A 368 11.83 -14.68 -19.28
N THR A 369 12.69 -15.50 -19.91
CA THR A 369 14.07 -15.69 -19.47
C THR A 369 15.03 -14.95 -20.42
N PHE A 370 16.19 -14.57 -19.88
CA PHE A 370 17.28 -13.93 -20.61
C PHE A 370 18.61 -14.21 -19.95
N THR A 371 19.68 -14.07 -20.73
CA THR A 371 21.06 -14.22 -20.23
C THR A 371 21.86 -12.97 -20.59
N LEU A 372 22.60 -12.43 -19.63
CA LEU A 372 23.52 -11.33 -19.87
C LEU A 372 24.95 -11.85 -20.08
N PRO A 373 25.75 -11.21 -20.96
CA PRO A 373 27.15 -11.55 -21.11
C PRO A 373 27.94 -11.36 -19.81
N GLU A 374 28.87 -12.24 -19.53
CA GLU A 374 29.81 -12.06 -18.42
C GLU A 374 30.63 -10.76 -18.51
N SER A 375 30.85 -10.27 -19.75
CA SER A 375 31.54 -9.00 -19.99
C SER A 375 30.84 -7.76 -19.42
N TRP A 376 29.57 -7.89 -19.05
CA TRP A 376 28.83 -6.82 -18.35
C TRP A 376 28.99 -6.86 -16.83
N SER A 377 29.70 -7.85 -16.32
CA SER A 377 29.97 -7.95 -14.87
C SER A 377 30.75 -6.73 -14.38
N GLY A 378 30.25 -6.12 -13.30
CA GLY A 378 30.82 -4.88 -12.74
C GLY A 378 30.32 -3.58 -13.36
N GLU A 379 29.48 -3.66 -14.40
CA GLU A 379 28.75 -2.52 -14.97
C GLU A 379 27.42 -2.28 -14.22
N ARG A 380 26.80 -1.13 -14.41
CA ARG A 380 25.41 -0.91 -14.01
C ARG A 380 24.48 -1.40 -15.10
N ILE A 381 23.43 -2.09 -14.72
CA ILE A 381 22.47 -2.68 -15.65
C ILE A 381 21.11 -2.02 -15.45
N PHE A 382 20.59 -1.48 -16.53
CA PHE A 382 19.29 -0.83 -16.56
C PHE A 382 18.33 -1.62 -17.45
N LEU A 383 17.10 -1.81 -16.95
CA LEU A 383 15.99 -2.40 -17.70
C LEU A 383 14.99 -1.31 -18.02
N THR A 384 14.67 -1.14 -19.29
CA THR A 384 13.74 -0.11 -19.79
C THR A 384 12.54 -0.75 -20.47
N PHE A 385 11.36 -0.27 -20.09
CA PHE A 385 10.10 -0.46 -20.81
C PHE A 385 9.75 0.86 -21.49
N GLU A 386 9.68 0.91 -22.79
CA GLU A 386 9.39 2.16 -23.51
C GLU A 386 7.91 2.55 -23.46
N GLY A 387 7.02 1.60 -23.09
CA GLY A 387 5.60 1.87 -22.89
C GLY A 387 4.83 0.62 -22.47
N VAL A 388 4.10 0.75 -21.39
CA VAL A 388 3.20 -0.28 -20.84
C VAL A 388 1.90 0.38 -20.42
N ASP A 389 0.78 -0.09 -20.93
CA ASP A 389 -0.56 0.46 -20.62
C ASP A 389 -1.34 -0.51 -19.73
N ALA A 390 -1.77 -0.13 -18.50
CA ALA A 390 -1.63 1.20 -17.86
C ALA A 390 -0.58 1.21 -16.74
N ALA A 391 -0.58 0.21 -15.86
CA ALA A 391 0.35 0.10 -14.75
C ALA A 391 0.98 -1.29 -14.71
N PHE A 392 2.21 -1.38 -14.20
CA PHE A 392 2.85 -2.69 -14.09
C PHE A 392 3.77 -2.83 -12.88
N TYR A 393 3.86 -4.06 -12.43
CA TYR A 393 4.81 -4.53 -11.43
C TYR A 393 5.88 -5.38 -12.10
N LEU A 394 7.10 -5.30 -11.60
CA LEU A 394 8.29 -5.89 -12.19
C LEU A 394 9.07 -6.72 -11.17
N TRP A 395 9.44 -7.95 -11.57
CA TRP A 395 10.30 -8.85 -10.79
C TRP A 395 11.45 -9.35 -11.63
N VAL A 396 12.64 -9.41 -11.03
CA VAL A 396 13.82 -10.05 -11.58
C VAL A 396 14.26 -11.15 -10.61
N ASN A 397 14.42 -12.36 -11.10
CA ASN A 397 14.85 -13.53 -10.33
C ASN A 397 14.05 -13.76 -9.03
N GLY A 398 12.73 -13.51 -9.07
CA GLY A 398 11.83 -13.68 -7.94
C GLY A 398 11.76 -12.50 -6.98
N THR A 399 12.61 -11.49 -7.15
CA THR A 399 12.61 -10.28 -6.33
C THR A 399 11.88 -9.15 -7.06
N GLN A 400 10.94 -8.50 -6.39
CA GLN A 400 10.28 -7.32 -6.94
C GLN A 400 11.26 -6.16 -6.98
N VAL A 401 11.40 -5.54 -8.15
CA VAL A 401 12.34 -4.45 -8.39
C VAL A 401 11.66 -3.16 -8.77
N GLY A 402 10.39 -3.19 -9.17
CA GLY A 402 9.74 -1.97 -9.60
C GLY A 402 8.22 -2.03 -9.72
N TYR A 403 7.66 -0.83 -9.78
CA TYR A 403 6.29 -0.50 -10.16
C TYR A 403 6.30 0.81 -10.93
N ALA A 404 5.50 0.93 -11.97
CA ALA A 404 5.29 2.18 -12.70
C ALA A 404 3.87 2.29 -13.24
N GLU A 405 3.43 3.50 -13.38
CA GLU A 405 2.29 4.00 -14.12
C GLU A 405 2.80 4.99 -15.17
N ASP A 406 1.93 5.60 -15.96
CA ASP A 406 2.28 6.51 -17.05
C ASP A 406 2.58 5.74 -18.33
N SER A 407 1.50 5.39 -19.03
CA SER A 407 1.49 4.45 -20.14
C SER A 407 2.43 4.82 -21.29
N PHE A 408 2.71 6.10 -21.51
CA PHE A 408 3.37 6.59 -22.73
C PHE A 408 4.79 7.09 -22.52
N THR A 409 5.26 7.12 -21.28
CA THR A 409 6.63 7.50 -20.91
C THR A 409 7.47 6.25 -20.66
N ALA A 410 8.73 6.29 -21.02
CA ALA A 410 9.63 5.17 -20.79
C ALA A 410 9.97 5.02 -19.30
N ASP A 411 9.86 3.80 -18.79
CA ASP A 411 10.17 3.44 -17.43
C ASP A 411 11.49 2.67 -17.37
N THR A 412 12.45 3.18 -16.61
CA THR A 412 13.76 2.57 -16.46
C THR A 412 14.03 2.20 -14.99
N PHE A 413 14.58 1.02 -14.79
CA PHE A 413 14.89 0.46 -13.48
C PHE A 413 16.36 0.04 -13.40
N ASP A 414 17.07 0.39 -12.34
CA ASP A 414 18.38 -0.19 -12.05
C ASP A 414 18.20 -1.61 -11.51
N VAL A 415 18.61 -2.58 -12.29
CA VAL A 415 18.49 -3.99 -11.93
C VAL A 415 19.83 -4.65 -11.60
N THR A 416 20.88 -3.87 -11.43
CA THR A 416 22.26 -4.33 -11.24
C THR A 416 22.39 -5.40 -10.14
N ASP A 417 21.79 -5.16 -8.98
CA ASP A 417 21.90 -6.05 -7.82
C ASP A 417 21.08 -7.35 -7.93
N TYR A 418 20.21 -7.44 -8.94
CA TYR A 418 19.30 -8.58 -9.13
C TYR A 418 19.76 -9.55 -10.23
N ILE A 419 20.82 -9.21 -10.98
CA ILE A 419 21.26 -9.94 -12.17
C ILE A 419 22.28 -11.04 -11.81
N ARG A 420 22.16 -12.17 -12.53
CA ARG A 420 23.15 -13.24 -12.58
C ARG A 420 23.82 -13.22 -13.95
N TYR A 421 25.12 -12.93 -13.98
CA TYR A 421 25.89 -12.86 -15.21
C TYR A 421 26.26 -14.26 -15.71
N GLY A 422 26.18 -14.50 -17.02
CA GLY A 422 26.46 -15.81 -17.61
C GLY A 422 25.43 -16.90 -17.32
N GLU A 423 24.44 -16.62 -16.50
CA GLU A 423 23.36 -17.54 -16.12
C GLU A 423 22.01 -17.06 -16.68
N GLU A 424 21.02 -17.96 -16.65
CA GLU A 424 19.65 -17.61 -16.98
C GLU A 424 19.02 -16.77 -15.85
N ASN A 425 18.41 -15.65 -16.23
CA ASN A 425 17.63 -14.77 -15.39
C ASN A 425 16.15 -14.85 -15.78
N THR A 426 15.27 -14.72 -14.81
CA THR A 426 13.83 -14.66 -15.01
C THR A 426 13.34 -13.23 -14.87
N LEU A 427 12.61 -12.76 -15.87
CA LEU A 427 11.84 -11.52 -15.83
C LEU A 427 10.35 -11.87 -15.74
N ALA A 428 9.66 -11.29 -14.77
CA ALA A 428 8.23 -11.42 -14.62
C ALA A 428 7.58 -10.04 -14.50
N VAL A 429 6.46 -9.83 -15.19
CA VAL A 429 5.74 -8.56 -15.23
C VAL A 429 4.26 -8.82 -15.02
N LYS A 430 3.62 -8.06 -14.14
CA LYS A 430 2.17 -8.02 -13.97
C LYS A 430 1.66 -6.69 -14.47
N VAL A 431 0.91 -6.69 -15.56
CA VAL A 431 0.29 -5.49 -16.12
C VAL A 431 -1.16 -5.42 -15.69
N CYS A 432 -1.57 -4.28 -15.16
CA CYS A 432 -2.96 -3.97 -14.82
C CYS A 432 -3.55 -3.08 -15.92
N ARG A 433 -4.74 -3.44 -16.41
CA ARG A 433 -5.42 -2.65 -17.44
C ARG A 433 -5.77 -1.25 -16.97
N TRP A 434 -6.12 -1.12 -15.70
CA TRP A 434 -6.53 0.14 -15.10
C TRP A 434 -5.75 0.39 -13.81
N CYS A 435 -5.37 1.64 -13.60
CA CYS A 435 -4.82 2.18 -12.36
C CYS A 435 -5.54 3.50 -12.02
N ASP A 436 -5.19 4.13 -10.95
CA ASP A 436 -5.71 5.45 -10.60
C ASP A 436 -5.25 6.52 -11.61
N GLY A 437 -4.03 6.43 -12.14
CA GLY A 437 -3.55 7.27 -13.24
C GLY A 437 -4.43 7.21 -14.50
N SER A 438 -5.15 6.12 -14.73
CA SER A 438 -6.06 5.98 -15.86
C SER A 438 -7.22 7.00 -15.87
N TRP A 439 -7.52 7.65 -14.74
CA TRP A 439 -8.46 8.77 -14.67
C TRP A 439 -7.94 10.06 -15.33
N LEU A 440 -6.63 10.18 -15.48
CA LEU A 440 -5.96 11.32 -16.10
C LEU A 440 -5.63 11.06 -17.57
N GLU A 441 -5.60 9.81 -17.98
CA GLU A 441 -5.32 9.36 -19.34
C GLU A 441 -6.62 9.20 -20.12
N ASP A 442 -7.22 10.30 -20.55
CA ASP A 442 -8.47 10.33 -21.31
C ASP A 442 -8.26 10.97 -22.70
N GLN A 443 -7.32 10.43 -23.46
CA GLN A 443 -7.08 10.84 -24.83
C GLN A 443 -8.14 10.25 -25.77
N ASP A 444 -8.35 10.87 -26.92
CA ASP A 444 -9.34 10.44 -27.92
C ASP A 444 -8.81 9.28 -28.77
N TYR A 445 -8.62 8.11 -28.15
CA TYR A 445 -8.22 6.87 -28.81
C TYR A 445 -8.79 5.64 -28.08
N PHE A 446 -8.53 4.43 -28.61
CA PHE A 446 -8.93 3.19 -27.96
C PHE A 446 -8.11 2.92 -26.70
N ASP A 447 -8.80 2.59 -25.61
CA ASP A 447 -8.19 2.05 -24.41
C ASP A 447 -7.76 0.59 -24.67
N LEU A 448 -6.49 0.42 -24.79
CA LEU A 448 -5.81 -0.86 -25.02
C LEU A 448 -4.91 -1.16 -23.82
N SER A 449 -4.25 -2.32 -23.82
CA SER A 449 -3.40 -2.67 -22.68
C SER A 449 -2.32 -3.67 -23.06
N GLY A 450 -1.22 -3.62 -22.34
CA GLY A 450 -0.10 -4.52 -22.54
C GLY A 450 1.23 -3.81 -22.69
N ILE A 451 2.28 -4.57 -22.94
CA ILE A 451 3.62 -4.05 -23.23
C ILE A 451 3.67 -3.70 -24.72
N PHE A 452 3.37 -2.45 -25.08
CA PHE A 452 3.12 -2.06 -26.46
C PHE A 452 4.31 -1.41 -27.17
N ARG A 453 5.41 -1.17 -26.44
CA ARG A 453 6.69 -0.71 -26.99
C ARG A 453 7.82 -1.65 -26.58
N ASP A 454 9.03 -1.34 -27.03
CA ASP A 454 10.18 -2.20 -26.79
C ASP A 454 10.57 -2.29 -25.31
N VAL A 455 11.14 -3.46 -24.98
CA VAL A 455 11.74 -3.76 -23.68
C VAL A 455 13.18 -4.16 -23.90
N TYR A 456 14.10 -3.53 -23.20
CA TYR A 456 15.54 -3.81 -23.37
C TYR A 456 16.33 -3.58 -22.08
N LEU A 457 17.49 -4.21 -22.05
CA LEU A 457 18.53 -3.97 -21.06
C LEU A 457 19.69 -3.21 -21.71
N TYR A 458 20.36 -2.37 -20.94
CA TYR A 458 21.63 -1.78 -21.34
C TYR A 458 22.59 -1.70 -20.15
N ALA A 459 23.88 -1.76 -20.46
CA ALA A 459 24.97 -1.68 -19.48
C ALA A 459 25.70 -0.33 -19.57
N THR A 460 26.02 0.26 -18.44
CA THR A 460 26.87 1.46 -18.36
C THR A 460 28.02 1.24 -17.40
N PRO A 461 29.16 1.92 -17.57
CA PRO A 461 30.17 2.00 -16.52
C PRO A 461 29.57 2.52 -15.20
N GLN A 462 30.27 2.28 -14.08
CA GLN A 462 29.83 2.80 -12.77
C GLN A 462 29.70 4.33 -12.76
N THR A 463 30.52 5.01 -13.54
CA THR A 463 30.42 6.46 -13.76
C THR A 463 30.08 6.73 -15.22
N PHE A 464 28.92 7.32 -15.43
CA PHE A 464 28.41 7.62 -16.78
C PHE A 464 27.64 8.95 -16.80
N VAL A 465 27.39 9.48 -17.99
CA VAL A 465 26.52 10.65 -18.16
C VAL A 465 25.08 10.18 -17.98
N ARG A 466 24.47 10.60 -16.88
CA ARG A 466 23.11 10.16 -16.53
C ARG A 466 22.06 10.88 -17.39
N ASP A 467 22.26 12.18 -17.59
CA ASP A 467 21.31 13.02 -18.31
C ASP A 467 22.04 14.21 -18.94
N TYR A 468 21.43 14.78 -19.97
CA TYR A 468 21.93 16.00 -20.61
C TYR A 468 20.77 16.83 -21.16
N SER A 469 20.99 18.14 -21.25
CA SER A 469 20.07 19.09 -21.87
C SER A 469 20.78 19.83 -22.99
N LEU A 470 20.19 19.81 -24.18
CA LEU A 470 20.67 20.58 -25.32
C LEU A 470 19.82 21.85 -25.45
N VAL A 471 20.44 23.00 -25.23
CA VAL A 471 19.81 24.31 -25.43
C VAL A 471 20.35 24.90 -26.73
N THR A 472 19.44 25.14 -27.67
CA THR A 472 19.76 25.83 -28.93
C THR A 472 19.32 27.29 -28.81
N ASP A 473 20.22 28.19 -29.09
CA ASP A 473 19.95 29.63 -29.08
C ASP A 473 20.53 30.26 -30.36
N PHE A 474 20.03 31.41 -30.71
CA PHE A 474 20.50 32.19 -31.83
C PHE A 474 21.18 33.46 -31.32
N ASP A 475 22.22 33.92 -32.01
CA ASP A 475 22.78 35.25 -31.78
C ASP A 475 21.84 36.37 -32.27
N ALA A 476 22.26 37.63 -32.11
CA ALA A 476 21.44 38.78 -32.51
C ALA A 476 21.18 38.83 -34.05
N ASP A 477 21.94 38.09 -34.81
CA ASP A 477 21.84 38.05 -36.27
C ASP A 477 21.18 36.79 -36.79
N PHE A 478 20.65 35.93 -35.87
CA PHE A 478 20.01 34.64 -36.16
C PHE A 478 20.91 33.63 -36.91
N ALA A 479 22.21 33.68 -36.68
CA ALA A 479 23.22 32.84 -37.30
C ALA A 479 23.65 31.64 -36.44
#